data_502c5546326439a21e43e87a936b616f
#
_entry.id   502c5546326439a21e43e87a936b616f
#
_cell.length_a   1.000
_cell.length_b   1.000
_cell.length_c   1.000
_cell.angle_alpha   90.00
_cell.angle_beta   90.00
_cell.angle_gamma   90.00
#
_symmetry.space_group_name_H-M   'P 1'
#
loop_
_entity.id
_entity.type
_entity.pdbx_description
1 polymer ?
#
loop_
_entity_poly.entity_id
_entity_poly.type
_entity_poly.pdbx_seq_one_letter_code
_entity_poly.pdbx_strand_id
1 'polypeptide(L)'
;MQQRYCDFGEQIFSQPYAIQVLWLKLLSRLPDLAAQHERLAVHMLSEQFNQEVFYLWFQHQLLKQQPDYAKIEQQINLWEQKYPVLPVFSFAKWHIFMATSRYSEAEQLLDLYPEHVLMSYLRVKSNLKDQPELLKQLNLIFENNSNFVEIKI
;
A
#
# COMPACT_ATOMS: atom_id res chain seq x y z
N MET A 1 -24.97 4.97 -17.18
CA MET A 1 -24.22 5.27 -15.94
C MET A 1 -22.79 4.78 -15.96
N GLN A 2 -22.52 3.55 -16.35
CA GLN A 2 -21.14 3.03 -16.44
C GLN A 2 -20.29 3.82 -17.41
N GLN A 3 -20.81 4.19 -18.57
CA GLN A 3 -20.09 4.97 -19.57
C GLN A 3 -19.69 6.35 -19.04
N ARG A 4 -20.54 6.95 -18.22
CA ARG A 4 -20.29 8.25 -17.60
C ARG A 4 -19.08 8.21 -16.65
N TYR A 5 -18.93 7.09 -15.90
CA TYR A 5 -17.79 6.91 -15.00
C TYR A 5 -16.50 6.64 -15.77
N CYS A 6 -16.58 5.92 -16.90
CA CYS A 6 -15.39 5.67 -17.74
C CYS A 6 -14.86 6.96 -18.35
N ASP A 7 -15.75 7.81 -18.90
CA ASP A 7 -15.38 9.11 -19.47
C ASP A 7 -14.78 10.03 -18.40
N PHE A 8 -15.37 9.99 -17.21
CA PHE A 8 -14.89 10.76 -16.07
C PHE A 8 -13.52 10.28 -15.61
N GLY A 9 -13.30 8.95 -15.60
CA GLY A 9 -12.02 8.37 -15.25
C GLY A 9 -10.90 8.79 -16.17
N GLU A 10 -11.17 8.88 -17.48
CA GLU A 10 -10.17 9.33 -18.46
C GLU A 10 -9.81 10.81 -18.27
N GLN A 11 -10.79 11.64 -17.92
CA GLN A 11 -10.53 13.04 -17.61
C GLN A 11 -9.64 13.20 -16.37
N ILE A 12 -9.75 12.31 -15.39
CA ILE A 12 -8.93 12.34 -14.18
C ILE A 12 -7.46 12.18 -14.54
N PHE A 13 -7.11 11.34 -15.51
CA PHE A 13 -5.72 11.09 -15.90
C PHE A 13 -5.03 12.33 -16.47
N SER A 14 -5.78 13.30 -16.98
CA SER A 14 -5.23 14.55 -17.50
C SER A 14 -5.15 15.67 -16.47
N GLN A 15 -5.66 15.44 -15.25
CA GLN A 15 -5.64 16.44 -14.20
C GLN A 15 -4.25 16.54 -13.56
N PRO A 16 -3.92 17.69 -12.91
CA PRO A 16 -2.70 17.79 -12.12
C PRO A 16 -2.59 16.67 -11.07
N TYR A 17 -1.37 16.29 -10.76
CA TYR A 17 -1.10 15.16 -9.85
C TYR A 17 -1.81 15.31 -8.51
N ALA A 18 -1.78 16.50 -7.91
CA ALA A 18 -2.44 16.74 -6.63
C ALA A 18 -3.94 16.49 -6.69
N ILE A 19 -4.57 16.79 -7.82
CA ILE A 19 -6.01 16.53 -8.04
C ILE A 19 -6.24 15.03 -8.20
N GLN A 20 -5.35 14.33 -8.89
CA GLN A 20 -5.43 12.87 -9.01
C GLN A 20 -5.37 12.20 -7.63
N VAL A 21 -4.53 12.70 -6.72
CA VAL A 21 -4.47 12.18 -5.34
C VAL A 21 -5.80 12.35 -4.62
N LEU A 22 -6.45 13.49 -4.79
CA LEU A 22 -7.77 13.71 -4.19
C LEU A 22 -8.81 12.74 -4.76
N TRP A 23 -8.77 12.51 -6.07
CA TRP A 23 -9.67 11.53 -6.70
C TRP A 23 -9.40 10.12 -6.19
N LEU A 24 -8.13 9.76 -6.02
CA LEU A 24 -7.78 8.45 -5.50
C LEU A 24 -8.35 8.24 -4.09
N LYS A 25 -8.23 9.24 -3.23
CA LYS A 25 -8.81 9.19 -1.87
C LYS A 25 -10.33 9.07 -1.90
N LEU A 26 -10.98 9.80 -2.79
CA LEU A 26 -12.43 9.73 -2.96
C LEU A 26 -12.85 8.34 -3.43
N LEU A 27 -12.20 7.83 -4.46
CA LEU A 27 -12.52 6.51 -5.02
C LEU A 27 -12.31 5.38 -4.00
N SER A 28 -11.38 5.54 -3.08
CA SER A 28 -11.14 4.53 -2.03
C SER A 28 -12.34 4.35 -1.09
N ARG A 29 -13.23 5.33 -1.04
CA ARG A 29 -14.44 5.29 -0.21
C ARG A 29 -15.67 4.79 -0.94
N LEU A 30 -15.53 4.46 -2.23
CA LEU A 30 -16.63 4.06 -3.09
C LEU A 30 -16.39 2.64 -3.60
N PRO A 31 -16.93 1.61 -2.90
CA PRO A 31 -16.64 0.20 -3.26
C PRO A 31 -16.99 -0.15 -4.70
N ASP A 32 -18.03 0.47 -5.25
CA ASP A 32 -18.45 0.21 -6.63
C ASP A 32 -17.46 0.73 -7.66
N LEU A 33 -16.53 1.59 -7.25
CA LEU A 33 -15.54 2.20 -8.12
C LEU A 33 -14.11 1.67 -7.82
N ALA A 34 -14.03 0.47 -7.26
CA ALA A 34 -12.74 -0.15 -6.91
C ALA A 34 -11.82 -0.32 -8.13
N ALA A 35 -12.38 -0.68 -9.28
CA ALA A 35 -11.59 -0.83 -10.51
C ALA A 35 -11.00 0.49 -10.98
N GLN A 36 -11.75 1.58 -10.85
CA GLN A 36 -11.27 2.92 -11.18
C GLN A 36 -10.17 3.37 -10.22
N HIS A 37 -10.31 3.07 -8.93
CA HIS A 37 -9.28 3.35 -7.94
C HIS A 37 -7.97 2.66 -8.31
N GLU A 38 -8.02 1.36 -8.57
CA GLU A 38 -6.84 0.58 -8.93
C GLU A 38 -6.17 1.10 -10.20
N ARG A 39 -6.97 1.37 -11.23
CA ARG A 39 -6.49 1.89 -12.50
C ARG A 39 -5.78 3.24 -12.34
N LEU A 40 -6.37 4.15 -11.56
CA LEU A 40 -5.76 5.46 -11.30
C LEU A 40 -4.46 5.32 -10.53
N ALA A 41 -4.46 4.53 -9.45
CA ALA A 41 -3.26 4.32 -8.63
C ALA A 41 -2.11 3.74 -9.44
N VAL A 42 -2.37 2.71 -10.25
CA VAL A 42 -1.36 2.09 -11.10
C VAL A 42 -0.84 3.08 -12.14
N HIS A 43 -1.73 3.86 -12.75
CA HIS A 43 -1.32 4.90 -13.69
C HIS A 43 -0.37 5.92 -13.02
N MET A 44 -0.75 6.45 -11.86
CA MET A 44 0.06 7.43 -11.15
C MET A 44 1.44 6.86 -10.78
N LEU A 45 1.47 5.62 -10.31
CA LEU A 45 2.72 4.96 -9.94
C LEU A 45 3.56 4.56 -11.15
N SER A 46 2.97 4.44 -12.34
CA SER A 46 3.72 4.21 -13.57
C SER A 46 4.44 5.48 -14.04
N GLU A 47 3.91 6.66 -13.72
CA GLU A 47 4.51 7.94 -14.10
C GLU A 47 5.65 8.33 -13.16
N GLN A 48 5.40 8.26 -11.85
CA GLN A 48 6.42 8.54 -10.84
C GLN A 48 6.06 7.82 -9.54
N PHE A 49 7.06 7.45 -8.76
CA PHE A 49 6.81 6.87 -7.46
C PHE A 49 6.36 7.94 -6.47
N ASN A 50 5.30 7.62 -5.72
CA ASN A 50 4.82 8.44 -4.60
C ASN A 50 4.40 7.49 -3.48
N GLN A 51 4.99 7.67 -2.31
CA GLN A 51 4.77 6.76 -1.17
C GLN A 51 3.31 6.76 -0.72
N GLU A 52 2.65 7.92 -0.69
CA GLU A 52 1.25 8.02 -0.29
C GLU A 52 0.36 7.25 -1.26
N VAL A 53 0.56 7.42 -2.57
CA VAL A 53 -0.21 6.71 -3.59
C VAL A 53 0.02 5.21 -3.49
N PHE A 54 1.27 4.78 -3.30
CA PHE A 54 1.60 3.38 -3.13
C PHE A 54 0.87 2.79 -1.92
N TYR A 55 0.90 3.49 -0.79
CA TYR A 55 0.25 3.04 0.43
C TYR A 55 -1.27 2.93 0.25
N LEU A 56 -1.90 3.91 -0.40
CA LEU A 56 -3.33 3.88 -0.69
C LEU A 56 -3.70 2.70 -1.60
N TRP A 57 -2.88 2.44 -2.61
CA TRP A 57 -3.07 1.29 -3.49
C TRP A 57 -2.95 -0.01 -2.71
N PHE A 58 -1.90 -0.14 -1.92
CA PHE A 58 -1.64 -1.36 -1.15
C PHE A 58 -2.75 -1.64 -0.15
N GLN A 59 -3.15 -0.62 0.62
CA GLN A 59 -4.26 -0.72 1.57
C GLN A 59 -5.54 -1.20 0.88
N HIS A 60 -5.83 -0.63 -0.27
CA HIS A 60 -7.02 -0.99 -1.04
C HIS A 60 -6.99 -2.45 -1.49
N GLN A 61 -5.82 -2.94 -1.88
CA GLN A 61 -5.66 -4.35 -2.25
C GLN A 61 -5.92 -5.28 -1.06
N LEU A 62 -5.42 -4.93 0.12
CA LEU A 62 -5.59 -5.75 1.32
C LEU A 62 -7.02 -5.76 1.85
N LEU A 63 -7.83 -4.75 1.55
CA LEU A 63 -9.22 -4.66 2.00
C LEU A 63 -10.18 -5.48 1.17
N LYS A 64 -9.75 -6.05 0.05
CA LYS A 64 -10.58 -6.96 -0.73
C LYS A 64 -10.90 -8.21 0.08
N GLN A 65 -12.08 -8.79 -0.16
CA GLN A 65 -12.52 -10.01 0.53
C GLN A 65 -11.51 -11.15 0.38
N GLN A 66 -10.97 -11.32 -0.82
CA GLN A 66 -9.95 -12.32 -1.12
C GLN A 66 -8.82 -11.64 -1.86
N PRO A 67 -7.86 -11.04 -1.14
CA PRO A 67 -6.73 -10.41 -1.79
C PRO A 67 -5.91 -11.43 -2.60
N ASP A 68 -5.55 -11.05 -3.82
CA ASP A 68 -4.67 -11.87 -4.64
C ASP A 68 -3.23 -11.51 -4.32
N TYR A 69 -2.68 -12.15 -3.28
CA TYR A 69 -1.34 -11.84 -2.78
C TYR A 69 -0.25 -12.06 -3.82
N ALA A 70 -0.40 -13.08 -4.66
CA ALA A 70 0.57 -13.35 -5.72
C ALA A 70 0.62 -12.21 -6.73
N LYS A 71 -0.53 -11.70 -7.11
CA LYS A 71 -0.63 -10.59 -8.06
C LYS A 71 -0.11 -9.29 -7.46
N ILE A 72 -0.41 -9.04 -6.19
CA ILE A 72 0.09 -7.86 -5.46
C ILE A 72 1.62 -7.89 -5.39
N GLU A 73 2.18 -9.04 -5.01
CA GLU A 73 3.64 -9.22 -4.94
C GLU A 73 4.30 -9.02 -6.30
N GLN A 74 3.70 -9.56 -7.35
CA GLN A 74 4.20 -9.39 -8.71
C GLN A 74 4.25 -7.92 -9.11
N GLN A 75 3.20 -7.16 -8.80
CA GLN A 75 3.16 -5.73 -9.11
C GLN A 75 4.23 -4.96 -8.34
N ILE A 76 4.43 -5.27 -7.07
CA ILE A 76 5.47 -4.66 -6.26
C ILE A 76 6.86 -4.97 -6.84
N ASN A 77 7.09 -6.21 -7.24
CA ASN A 77 8.36 -6.61 -7.85
C ASN A 77 8.64 -5.84 -9.15
N LEU A 78 7.62 -5.57 -9.95
CA LEU A 78 7.77 -4.75 -11.15
C LEU A 78 8.17 -3.31 -10.80
N TRP A 79 7.57 -2.73 -9.78
CA TRP A 79 7.95 -1.38 -9.34
C TRP A 79 9.35 -1.35 -8.73
N GLU A 80 9.76 -2.40 -8.02
CA GLU A 80 11.13 -2.49 -7.50
C GLU A 80 12.19 -2.53 -8.61
N GLN A 81 11.84 -3.03 -9.78
CA GLN A 81 12.73 -3.01 -10.94
C GLN A 81 12.82 -1.63 -11.57
N LYS A 82 11.73 -0.88 -11.51
CA LYS A 82 11.62 0.46 -12.11
C LYS A 82 12.15 1.57 -11.21
N TYR A 83 11.90 1.45 -9.92
CA TYR A 83 12.24 2.47 -8.93
C TYR A 83 13.39 2.00 -8.03
N PRO A 84 14.07 2.93 -7.32
CA PRO A 84 15.08 2.53 -6.35
C PRO A 84 14.50 1.62 -5.27
N VAL A 85 15.36 0.84 -4.63
CA VAL A 85 14.94 0.00 -3.50
C VAL A 85 14.49 0.91 -2.36
N LEU A 86 13.23 0.77 -1.95
CA LEU A 86 12.61 1.62 -0.94
C LEU A 86 12.07 0.77 0.22
N PRO A 87 12.24 1.22 1.48
CA PRO A 87 11.71 0.48 2.64
C PRO A 87 10.19 0.23 2.58
N VAL A 88 9.42 1.08 1.91
CA VAL A 88 7.97 0.89 1.78
C VAL A 88 7.63 -0.38 0.99
N PHE A 89 8.47 -0.79 0.05
CA PHE A 89 8.27 -2.05 -0.67
C PHE A 89 8.47 -3.25 0.28
N SER A 90 9.49 -3.20 1.11
CA SER A 90 9.71 -4.23 2.12
C SER A 90 8.59 -4.26 3.15
N PHE A 91 8.09 -3.11 3.54
CA PHE A 91 6.92 -2.98 4.41
C PHE A 91 5.71 -3.72 3.83
N ALA A 92 5.41 -3.48 2.55
CA ALA A 92 4.30 -4.13 1.87
C ALA A 92 4.53 -5.64 1.73
N LYS A 93 5.72 -6.06 1.33
CA LYS A 93 6.06 -7.48 1.17
C LYS A 93 6.00 -8.23 2.48
N TRP A 94 6.37 -7.60 3.58
CA TRP A 94 6.24 -8.22 4.91
C TRP A 94 4.81 -8.65 5.18
N HIS A 95 3.84 -7.79 4.90
CA HIS A 95 2.42 -8.12 5.08
C HIS A 95 1.98 -9.27 4.19
N ILE A 96 2.44 -9.29 2.95
CA ILE A 96 2.15 -10.38 2.01
C ILE A 96 2.74 -11.70 2.52
N PHE A 97 3.99 -11.69 2.96
CA PHE A 97 4.68 -12.88 3.42
C PHE A 97 4.03 -13.44 4.69
N MET A 98 3.63 -12.57 5.62
CA MET A 98 2.91 -13.00 6.81
C MET A 98 1.55 -13.62 6.46
N ALA A 99 0.82 -13.01 5.54
CA ALA A 99 -0.48 -13.49 5.10
C ALA A 99 -0.41 -14.83 4.35
N THR A 100 0.73 -15.12 3.72
CA THR A 100 0.96 -16.35 2.96
C THR A 100 1.84 -17.36 3.71
N SER A 101 2.04 -17.15 5.01
CA SER A 101 2.82 -18.03 5.90
C SER A 101 4.30 -18.17 5.50
N ARG A 102 4.85 -17.17 4.84
CA ARG A 102 6.26 -17.10 4.46
C ARG A 102 7.04 -16.32 5.54
N TYR A 103 7.01 -16.86 6.76
CA TYR A 103 7.50 -16.15 7.95
C TYR A 103 9.02 -15.88 7.92
N SER A 104 9.80 -16.84 7.43
CA SER A 104 11.25 -16.69 7.33
C SER A 104 11.63 -15.56 6.39
N GLU A 105 10.94 -15.45 5.24
CA GLU A 105 11.17 -14.38 4.29
C GLU A 105 10.75 -13.03 4.87
N ALA A 106 9.64 -13.00 5.61
CA ALA A 106 9.18 -11.78 6.29
C ALA A 106 10.23 -11.28 7.29
N GLU A 107 10.81 -12.18 8.08
CA GLU A 107 11.84 -11.83 9.04
C GLU A 107 13.08 -11.23 8.39
N GLN A 108 13.52 -11.81 7.27
CA GLN A 108 14.68 -11.31 6.54
C GLN A 108 14.49 -9.86 6.06
N LEU A 109 13.27 -9.46 5.73
CA LEU A 109 12.99 -8.09 5.30
C LEU A 109 13.27 -7.07 6.40
N LEU A 110 13.07 -7.44 7.66
CA LEU A 110 13.25 -6.52 8.78
C LEU A 110 14.71 -6.11 8.94
N ASP A 111 15.65 -6.92 8.48
CA ASP A 111 17.08 -6.66 8.62
C ASP A 111 17.64 -5.77 7.50
N LEU A 112 16.88 -5.52 6.44
CA LEU A 112 17.33 -4.70 5.31
C LEU A 112 17.50 -3.22 5.67
N TYR A 113 16.66 -2.73 6.58
CA TYR A 113 16.68 -1.34 7.02
C TYR A 113 16.49 -1.27 8.53
N PRO A 114 17.53 -1.69 9.31
CA PRO A 114 17.33 -1.94 10.75
C PRO A 114 16.92 -0.73 11.57
N GLU A 115 17.25 0.49 11.12
CA GLU A 115 16.92 1.71 11.85
C GLU A 115 15.71 2.46 11.28
N HIS A 116 15.12 1.95 10.21
CA HIS A 116 13.98 2.63 9.60
C HIS A 116 12.72 2.42 10.45
N VAL A 117 11.93 3.48 10.60
CA VAL A 117 10.73 3.47 11.45
C VAL A 117 9.71 2.42 11.02
N LEU A 118 9.55 2.21 9.70
CA LEU A 118 8.63 1.18 9.22
C LEU A 118 9.05 -0.22 9.66
N MET A 119 10.35 -0.51 9.60
CA MET A 119 10.87 -1.79 10.05
C MET A 119 10.74 -1.96 11.56
N SER A 120 10.97 -0.89 12.31
CA SER A 120 10.77 -0.90 13.76
C SER A 120 9.31 -1.17 14.12
N TYR A 121 8.38 -0.55 13.42
CA TYR A 121 6.95 -0.81 13.57
C TYR A 121 6.62 -2.28 13.31
N LEU A 122 7.15 -2.84 12.22
CA LEU A 122 6.91 -4.25 11.88
C LEU A 122 7.49 -5.21 12.91
N ARG A 123 8.64 -4.88 13.52
CA ARG A 123 9.20 -5.69 14.62
C ARG A 123 8.27 -5.72 15.82
N VAL A 124 7.75 -4.57 16.22
CA VAL A 124 6.78 -4.51 17.31
C VAL A 124 5.53 -5.33 16.96
N LYS A 125 5.03 -5.15 15.75
CA LYS A 125 3.87 -5.89 15.26
C LYS A 125 4.10 -7.40 15.29
N SER A 126 5.28 -7.83 14.87
CA SER A 126 5.68 -9.25 14.89
C SER A 126 5.71 -9.82 16.33
N ASN A 127 6.21 -9.02 17.27
CA ASN A 127 6.26 -9.43 18.68
C ASN A 127 4.88 -9.51 19.34
N LEU A 128 3.90 -8.80 18.79
CA LEU A 128 2.53 -8.78 19.32
C LEU A 128 1.57 -9.72 18.60
N LYS A 129 2.07 -10.56 17.70
CA LYS A 129 1.23 -11.44 16.86
C LYS A 129 0.30 -12.34 17.68
N ASP A 130 0.73 -12.77 18.89
CA ASP A 130 -0.04 -13.63 19.77
C ASP A 130 -0.86 -12.84 20.80
N GLN A 131 -0.91 -11.53 20.69
CA GLN A 131 -1.63 -10.63 21.58
C GLN A 131 -2.58 -9.73 20.76
N PRO A 132 -3.73 -10.28 20.34
CA PRO A 132 -4.60 -9.60 19.35
C PRO A 132 -5.11 -8.23 19.82
N GLU A 133 -5.34 -8.04 21.11
CA GLU A 133 -5.82 -6.75 21.61
C GLU A 133 -4.75 -5.67 21.49
N LEU A 134 -3.52 -5.99 21.89
CA LEU A 134 -2.40 -5.06 21.75
C LEU A 134 -2.08 -4.78 20.29
N LEU A 135 -2.14 -5.80 19.45
CA LEU A 135 -1.93 -5.65 18.01
C LEU A 135 -2.98 -4.70 17.40
N LYS A 136 -4.23 -4.85 17.81
CA LYS A 136 -5.32 -3.98 17.35
C LYS A 136 -5.05 -2.52 17.74
N GLN A 137 -4.63 -2.27 18.97
CA GLN A 137 -4.29 -0.93 19.43
C GLN A 137 -3.10 -0.35 18.67
N LEU A 138 -2.08 -1.15 18.43
CA LEU A 138 -0.92 -0.73 17.65
C LEU A 138 -1.31 -0.32 16.23
N ASN A 139 -2.13 -1.11 15.57
CA ASN A 139 -2.60 -0.81 14.22
C ASN A 139 -3.41 0.50 14.17
N LEU A 140 -4.25 0.74 15.19
CA LEU A 140 -5.01 1.99 15.27
C LEU A 140 -4.09 3.21 15.44
N ILE A 141 -3.07 3.08 16.28
CA ILE A 141 -2.08 4.15 16.48
C ILE A 141 -1.36 4.44 15.16
N PHE A 142 -0.94 3.40 14.45
CA PHE A 142 -0.25 3.55 13.18
C PHE A 142 -1.13 4.22 12.13
N GLU A 143 -2.38 3.76 11.98
CA GLU A 143 -3.32 4.31 11.00
C GLU A 143 -3.66 5.77 11.27
N ASN A 144 -3.73 6.16 12.55
CA ASN A 144 -4.05 7.53 12.93
C ASN A 144 -2.84 8.47 12.88
N ASN A 145 -1.66 7.94 12.63
CA ASN A 145 -0.43 8.72 12.56
C ASN A 145 0.13 8.70 11.14
N SER A 146 -0.36 9.63 10.30
CA SER A 146 0.04 9.73 8.90
C SER A 146 1.54 9.95 8.71
N ASN A 147 2.23 10.42 9.74
CA ASN A 147 3.67 10.68 9.67
C ASN A 147 4.48 9.40 9.47
N PHE A 148 3.98 8.24 9.89
CA PHE A 148 4.67 6.98 9.64
C PHE A 148 4.76 6.65 8.15
N VAL A 149 3.72 6.99 7.38
CA VAL A 149 3.71 6.76 5.93
C VAL A 149 4.47 7.85 5.21
N GLU A 150 4.43 9.06 5.73
CA GLU A 150 5.09 10.23 5.15
C GLU A 150 6.58 10.31 5.51
N ILE A 151 7.06 9.51 6.44
CA ILE A 151 8.46 9.51 6.80
C ILE A 151 9.29 9.17 5.57
N LYS A 152 10.14 10.09 5.23
CA LYS A 152 10.94 10.00 4.02
C LYS A 152 11.98 8.92 4.14
N ILE A 153 12.01 8.17 3.15
CA ILE A 153 12.83 7.00 2.95
C ILE A 153 14.18 7.45 2.37
#